data_64bef88bcd86689cbf18d2e6125d935c
#
_entry.id   64bef88bcd86689cbf18d2e6125d935c
#
_cell.length_a   1.000
_cell.length_b   1.000
_cell.length_c   1.000
_cell.angle_alpha   90.00
_cell.angle_beta   90.00
_cell.angle_gamma   90.00
#
_symmetry.space_group_name_H-M   'P 1'
#
loop_
_entity.id
_entity.type
_entity.pdbx_description
1 polymer ?
#
loop_
_entity_poly.entity_id
_entity_poly.type
_entity_poly.pdbx_seq_one_letter_code
_entity_poly.pdbx_strand_id
1 'polypeptide(L)'
;MDSKINEWLQTCDIISEIAEVEEIHSERTTDNVKNLALQRMGFVTYPLKYVTDKGWFRQYQYMLLLKNDSEIDEQRFTNLDWLDEVSDWLEEQNKNQNYPILDNRKTVKNVSCANALTYEESEDGAVSVYSLQLYFDIRKEGRNIWKM
;
A
#
# COMPACT_ATOMS: atom_id res chain seq x y z
N MET A 1 9.82 8.25 2.20
CA MET A 1 9.38 6.91 1.73
C MET A 1 7.87 6.83 1.56
N ASP A 2 7.11 7.16 2.56
CA ASP A 2 5.64 7.04 2.50
C ASP A 2 5.03 7.89 1.37
N SER A 3 5.53 9.11 1.15
CA SER A 3 5.03 9.96 0.07
C SER A 3 5.33 9.37 -1.33
N LYS A 4 6.48 8.74 -1.49
CA LYS A 4 6.85 8.10 -2.77
C LYS A 4 5.98 6.89 -3.06
N ILE A 5 5.68 6.09 -2.05
CA ILE A 5 4.77 4.96 -2.17
C ILE A 5 3.36 5.45 -2.50
N ASN A 6 2.91 6.51 -1.83
CA ASN A 6 1.61 7.11 -2.08
C ASN A 6 1.49 7.63 -3.52
N GLU A 7 2.49 8.37 -4.00
CA GLU A 7 2.54 8.84 -5.39
C GLU A 7 2.49 7.68 -6.38
N TRP A 8 3.24 6.62 -6.10
CA TRP A 8 3.28 5.43 -6.96
C TRP A 8 1.92 4.72 -7.01
N LEU A 9 1.24 4.59 -5.87
CA LEU A 9 -0.09 4.00 -5.83
C LEU A 9 -1.10 4.79 -6.66
N GLN A 10 -0.95 6.11 -6.73
CA GLN A 10 -1.83 6.96 -7.53
C GLN A 10 -1.63 6.78 -9.04
N THR A 11 -0.61 6.07 -9.48
CA THR A 11 -0.46 5.70 -10.90
C THR A 11 -1.39 4.55 -11.29
N CYS A 12 -2.00 3.87 -10.33
CA CYS A 12 -3.03 2.88 -10.59
C CYS A 12 -4.32 3.58 -11.03
N ASP A 13 -4.84 3.24 -12.21
CA ASP A 13 -6.04 3.88 -12.76
C ASP A 13 -7.25 3.72 -11.83
N ILE A 14 -7.37 2.57 -11.19
CA ILE A 14 -8.47 2.27 -10.29
C ILE A 14 -8.41 3.16 -9.06
N ILE A 15 -7.23 3.35 -8.48
CA ILE A 15 -7.01 4.25 -7.35
C ILE A 15 -7.27 5.70 -7.78
N SER A 16 -6.81 6.08 -8.97
CA SER A 16 -7.03 7.43 -9.51
C SER A 16 -8.50 7.75 -9.72
N GLU A 17 -9.30 6.81 -10.18
CA GLU A 17 -10.74 7.00 -10.37
C GLU A 17 -11.43 7.38 -9.06
N ILE A 18 -11.02 6.78 -7.95
CA ILE A 18 -11.55 7.12 -6.62
C ILE A 18 -10.94 8.42 -6.13
N ALA A 19 -9.65 8.62 -6.37
CA ALA A 19 -8.93 9.82 -5.94
C ALA A 19 -9.30 11.09 -6.72
N GLU A 20 -9.93 10.98 -7.89
CA GLU A 20 -10.52 12.14 -8.59
C GLU A 20 -11.51 12.88 -7.71
N VAL A 21 -12.16 12.16 -6.81
CA VAL A 21 -13.11 12.73 -5.87
C VAL A 21 -12.42 13.09 -4.55
N GLU A 22 -11.38 12.32 -4.16
CA GLU A 22 -10.71 12.44 -2.89
C GLU A 22 -9.23 12.09 -3.03
N GLU A 23 -8.37 12.78 -2.28
CA GLU A 23 -6.95 12.41 -2.19
C GLU A 23 -6.77 11.22 -1.26
N ILE A 24 -5.65 10.48 -1.44
CA ILE A 24 -5.27 9.44 -0.48
C ILE A 24 -4.77 10.13 0.78
N HIS A 25 -5.43 9.85 1.89
CA HIS A 25 -5.08 10.41 3.19
C HIS A 25 -4.08 9.50 3.92
N SER A 26 -3.10 10.10 4.58
CA SER A 26 -2.15 9.36 5.40
C SER A 26 -2.77 9.00 6.74
N GLU A 27 -2.67 7.71 7.08
CA GLU A 27 -2.90 7.17 8.42
C GLU A 27 -4.33 7.15 8.94
N ARG A 28 -5.30 7.77 8.27
CA ARG A 28 -6.71 7.63 8.65
C ARG A 28 -7.66 8.04 7.54
N THR A 29 -8.86 7.50 7.57
CA THR A 29 -9.94 7.93 6.70
C THR A 29 -10.55 9.23 7.22
N THR A 30 -11.12 10.01 6.32
CA THR A 30 -11.85 11.24 6.67
C THR A 30 -13.31 10.92 6.99
N ASP A 31 -14.08 11.94 7.35
CA ASP A 31 -15.52 11.80 7.57
C ASP A 31 -16.32 11.63 6.27
N ASN A 32 -15.71 11.83 5.12
CA ASN A 32 -16.35 11.59 3.83
C ASN A 32 -16.70 10.12 3.67
N VAL A 33 -17.83 9.83 3.03
CA VAL A 33 -18.30 8.47 2.86
C VAL A 33 -17.32 7.65 2.02
N LYS A 34 -16.84 8.21 0.90
CA LYS A 34 -15.92 7.52 0.00
C LYS A 34 -14.54 8.16 0.06
N ASN A 35 -13.58 7.47 0.59
CA ASN A 35 -12.20 7.93 0.61
C ASN A 35 -11.21 6.78 0.76
N LEU A 36 -9.96 7.10 0.49
CA LEU A 36 -8.83 6.18 0.65
C LEU A 36 -7.86 6.73 1.69
N ALA A 37 -7.26 5.83 2.45
CA ALA A 37 -6.17 6.16 3.36
C ALA A 37 -5.07 5.11 3.27
N LEU A 38 -3.83 5.53 3.38
CA LEU A 38 -2.68 4.65 3.44
C LEU A 38 -2.08 4.75 4.84
N GLN A 39 -2.05 3.64 5.55
CA GLN A 39 -1.54 3.58 6.91
C GLN A 39 -0.29 2.70 6.98
N ARG A 40 0.79 3.26 7.53
CA ARG A 40 2.01 2.49 7.76
C ARG A 40 1.84 1.65 9.03
N MET A 41 2.06 0.34 8.90
CA MET A 41 1.84 -0.61 9.99
C MET A 41 3.13 -1.00 10.72
N GLY A 42 4.28 -0.85 10.07
CA GLY A 42 5.56 -1.22 10.64
C GLY A 42 6.46 -1.93 9.66
N PHE A 43 7.49 -2.58 10.17
CA PHE A 43 8.43 -3.32 9.33
C PHE A 43 9.05 -4.49 10.09
N VAL A 44 9.55 -5.46 9.33
CA VAL A 44 10.36 -6.58 9.80
C VAL A 44 11.72 -6.47 9.12
N THR A 45 12.80 -6.60 9.90
CA THR A 45 14.16 -6.60 9.35
C THR A 45 14.63 -8.04 9.16
N TYR A 46 15.13 -8.34 7.96
CA TYR A 46 15.69 -9.65 7.64
C TYR A 46 17.20 -9.67 7.88
N PRO A 47 17.76 -10.80 8.34
CA PRO A 47 19.21 -10.94 8.47
C PRO A 47 19.92 -10.84 7.11
N LEU A 48 21.06 -10.14 7.07
CA LEU A 48 21.92 -10.03 5.91
C LEU A 48 23.21 -10.83 6.18
N LYS A 49 23.39 -11.97 5.49
CA LYS A 49 24.52 -12.88 5.76
C LYS A 49 25.80 -12.52 5.02
N TYR A 50 25.68 -11.87 3.86
CA TYR A 50 26.82 -11.67 2.95
C TYR A 50 27.04 -10.20 2.57
N VAL A 51 26.41 -9.28 3.28
CA VAL A 51 26.50 -7.86 2.97
C VAL A 51 27.37 -7.17 4.02
N THR A 52 28.41 -6.49 3.55
CA THR A 52 29.39 -5.81 4.41
C THR A 52 29.18 -4.30 4.49
N ASP A 53 28.21 -3.77 3.79
CA ASP A 53 27.99 -2.33 3.67
C ASP A 53 27.18 -1.71 4.80
N LYS A 54 26.78 -2.49 5.81
CA LYS A 54 25.96 -2.07 6.95
C LYS A 54 24.55 -1.58 6.57
N GLY A 55 24.09 -1.92 5.39
CA GLY A 55 22.72 -1.66 5.01
C GLY A 55 21.74 -2.63 5.66
N TRP A 56 20.52 -2.66 5.18
CA TRP A 56 19.51 -3.57 5.69
C TRP A 56 18.57 -4.04 4.60
N PHE A 57 17.86 -5.12 4.89
CA PHE A 57 16.75 -5.64 4.09
C PHE A 57 15.54 -5.71 4.99
N ARG A 58 14.44 -5.01 4.63
CA ARG A 58 13.23 -4.94 5.44
C ARG A 58 11.99 -5.15 4.61
N GLN A 59 10.97 -5.73 5.21
CA GLN A 59 9.63 -5.72 4.70
C GLN A 59 8.84 -4.66 5.44
N TYR A 60 8.43 -3.62 4.72
CA TYR A 60 7.52 -2.59 5.25
C TYR A 60 6.09 -2.99 4.98
N GLN A 61 5.24 -2.81 5.96
CA GLN A 61 3.85 -3.20 5.91
C GLN A 61 2.98 -1.96 5.96
N TYR A 62 2.04 -1.89 5.02
CA TYR A 62 1.06 -0.82 4.90
C TYR A 62 -0.33 -1.40 4.82
N MET A 63 -1.31 -0.60 5.16
CA MET A 63 -2.71 -0.94 4.99
C MET A 63 -3.36 0.14 4.13
N LEU A 64 -3.95 -0.27 3.02
CA LEU A 64 -4.76 0.62 2.18
C LEU A 64 -6.21 0.44 2.63
N LEU A 65 -6.81 1.53 3.09
CA LEU A 65 -8.17 1.54 3.61
C LEU A 65 -9.10 2.25 2.63
N LEU A 66 -10.18 1.59 2.27
CA LEU A 66 -11.26 2.16 1.47
C LEU A 66 -12.50 2.27 2.33
N LYS A 67 -12.97 3.50 2.55
CA LYS A 67 -14.25 3.76 3.20
C LYS A 67 -15.29 4.06 2.13
N ASN A 68 -16.38 3.34 2.14
CA ASN A 68 -17.45 3.51 1.15
C ASN A 68 -18.78 2.96 1.66
N ASP A 69 -19.85 3.31 0.93
CA ASP A 69 -21.18 2.78 1.22
C ASP A 69 -21.23 1.26 1.11
N SER A 70 -21.92 0.63 2.04
CA SER A 70 -22.08 -0.81 2.12
C SER A 70 -23.50 -1.23 2.55
N GLU A 71 -24.48 -0.35 2.35
CA GLU A 71 -25.85 -0.57 2.78
C GLU A 71 -26.50 -1.78 2.11
N ILE A 72 -26.16 -2.03 0.84
CA ILE A 72 -26.66 -3.17 0.07
C ILE A 72 -25.53 -4.11 -0.32
N ASP A 73 -25.84 -5.39 -0.53
CA ASP A 73 -24.85 -6.41 -0.89
C ASP A 73 -24.09 -6.08 -2.18
N GLU A 74 -24.76 -5.52 -3.16
CA GLU A 74 -24.14 -5.12 -4.42
C GLU A 74 -22.98 -4.12 -4.20
N GLN A 75 -23.17 -3.15 -3.30
CA GLN A 75 -22.12 -2.21 -2.95
C GLN A 75 -20.93 -2.89 -2.27
N ARG A 76 -21.21 -3.84 -1.37
CA ARG A 76 -20.18 -4.62 -0.68
C ARG A 76 -19.35 -5.43 -1.66
N PHE A 77 -19.99 -6.11 -2.59
CA PHE A 77 -19.28 -6.91 -3.60
C PHE A 77 -18.45 -6.02 -4.52
N THR A 78 -18.99 -4.90 -4.95
CA THR A 78 -18.27 -3.93 -5.80
C THR A 78 -17.02 -3.39 -5.08
N ASN A 79 -17.13 -3.10 -3.79
CA ASN A 79 -15.99 -2.60 -2.98
C ASN A 79 -14.88 -3.65 -2.87
N LEU A 80 -15.23 -4.92 -2.67
CA LEU A 80 -14.25 -6.00 -2.61
C LEU A 80 -13.63 -6.28 -3.98
N ASP A 81 -14.45 -6.26 -5.06
CA ASP A 81 -13.95 -6.42 -6.43
C ASP A 81 -12.95 -5.32 -6.77
N TRP A 82 -13.23 -4.10 -6.34
CA TRP A 82 -12.31 -2.97 -6.52
C TRP A 82 -10.96 -3.24 -5.88
N LEU A 83 -10.94 -3.78 -4.66
CA LEU A 83 -9.70 -4.14 -3.98
C LEU A 83 -8.98 -5.29 -4.68
N ASP A 84 -9.72 -6.25 -5.23
CA ASP A 84 -9.13 -7.34 -6.03
C ASP A 84 -8.46 -6.80 -7.29
N GLU A 85 -9.05 -5.81 -7.95
CA GLU A 85 -8.46 -5.16 -9.11
C GLU A 85 -7.16 -4.42 -8.75
N VAL A 86 -7.12 -3.77 -7.59
CA VAL A 86 -5.90 -3.15 -7.08
C VAL A 86 -4.83 -4.20 -6.80
N SER A 87 -5.22 -5.35 -6.24
CA SER A 87 -4.31 -6.48 -6.01
C SER A 87 -3.70 -6.98 -7.33
N ASP A 88 -4.52 -7.13 -8.37
CA ASP A 88 -4.07 -7.56 -9.68
C ASP A 88 -3.09 -6.56 -10.28
N TRP A 89 -3.37 -5.27 -10.14
CA TRP A 89 -2.46 -4.21 -10.58
C TRP A 89 -1.11 -4.30 -9.87
N LEU A 90 -1.12 -4.52 -8.55
CA LEU A 90 0.10 -4.67 -7.76
C LEU A 90 0.93 -5.87 -8.21
N GLU A 91 0.29 -7.00 -8.47
CA GLU A 91 0.96 -8.19 -9.00
C GLU A 91 1.60 -7.92 -10.37
N GLU A 92 0.91 -7.19 -11.23
CA GLU A 92 1.44 -6.79 -12.54
C GLU A 92 2.66 -5.88 -12.38
N GLN A 93 2.60 -4.89 -11.49
CA GLN A 93 3.74 -4.02 -11.22
C GLN A 93 4.94 -4.81 -10.70
N ASN A 94 4.70 -5.76 -9.82
CA ASN A 94 5.74 -6.63 -9.28
C ASN A 94 6.37 -7.49 -10.37
N LYS A 95 5.56 -8.06 -11.26
CA LYS A 95 6.03 -8.87 -12.38
C LYS A 95 6.90 -8.06 -13.34
N ASN A 96 6.52 -6.82 -13.59
CA ASN A 96 7.24 -5.91 -14.51
C ASN A 96 8.35 -5.15 -13.81
N GLN A 97 8.55 -5.36 -12.51
CA GLN A 97 9.54 -4.65 -11.68
C GLN A 97 9.37 -3.13 -11.74
N ASN A 98 8.14 -2.67 -11.87
CA ASN A 98 7.79 -1.26 -11.90
C ASN A 98 7.45 -0.80 -10.47
N TYR A 99 8.48 -0.43 -9.72
CA TYR A 99 8.38 -0.10 -8.31
C TYR A 99 8.50 1.41 -8.06
N PRO A 100 8.01 1.89 -6.90
CA PRO A 100 8.27 3.27 -6.51
C PRO A 100 9.77 3.51 -6.37
N ILE A 101 10.21 4.69 -6.79
CA ILE A 101 11.62 5.09 -6.69
C ILE A 101 11.80 5.80 -5.36
N LEU A 102 12.64 5.22 -4.50
CA LEU A 102 12.88 5.74 -3.16
C LEU A 102 14.20 6.49 -3.09
N ASP A 103 14.33 7.33 -2.08
CA ASP A 103 15.54 8.09 -1.80
C ASP A 103 16.49 7.32 -0.86
N ASN A 104 17.65 7.89 -0.59
CA ASN A 104 18.60 7.41 0.43
C ASN A 104 19.08 5.97 0.19
N ARG A 105 19.37 5.61 -1.06
CA ARG A 105 19.91 4.29 -1.45
C ARG A 105 18.98 3.14 -1.11
N LYS A 106 17.69 3.41 -0.99
CA LYS A 106 16.66 2.39 -0.79
C LYS A 106 16.11 1.95 -2.14
N THR A 107 15.95 0.65 -2.31
CA THR A 107 15.40 0.06 -3.54
C THR A 107 14.31 -0.92 -3.17
N VAL A 108 13.15 -0.80 -3.80
CA VAL A 108 12.08 -1.79 -3.66
C VAL A 108 12.46 -3.01 -4.48
N LYS A 109 12.41 -4.19 -3.86
CA LYS A 109 12.76 -5.46 -4.49
C LYS A 109 11.55 -6.33 -4.78
N ASN A 110 10.46 -6.14 -4.05
CA ASN A 110 9.25 -6.92 -4.21
C ASN A 110 8.07 -6.17 -3.60
N VAL A 111 6.91 -6.31 -4.21
CA VAL A 111 5.65 -5.79 -3.70
C VAL A 111 4.65 -6.94 -3.70
N SER A 112 3.95 -7.12 -2.61
CA SER A 112 2.87 -8.10 -2.51
C SER A 112 1.72 -7.54 -1.71
N CYS A 113 0.59 -8.24 -1.74
CA CYS A 113 -0.59 -7.82 -1.00
C CYS A 113 -1.36 -9.03 -0.51
N ALA A 114 -2.23 -8.82 0.45
CA ALA A 114 -3.07 -9.87 1.02
C ALA A 114 -4.32 -9.27 1.66
N ASN A 115 -5.34 -10.12 1.85
CA ASN A 115 -6.48 -9.85 2.71
C ASN A 115 -7.33 -8.63 2.33
N ALA A 116 -7.96 -8.69 1.16
CA ALA A 116 -9.02 -7.72 0.82
C ALA A 116 -10.26 -8.06 1.66
N LEU A 117 -10.41 -7.41 2.80
CA LEU A 117 -11.44 -7.73 3.80
C LEU A 117 -12.18 -6.49 4.25
N THR A 118 -13.39 -6.72 4.79
CA THR A 118 -14.08 -5.70 5.57
C THR A 118 -13.33 -5.53 6.89
N TYR A 119 -12.85 -4.32 7.14
CA TYR A 119 -12.07 -3.95 8.32
C TYR A 119 -12.97 -3.44 9.45
N GLU A 120 -13.94 -2.62 9.10
CA GLU A 120 -14.83 -2.00 10.08
C GLU A 120 -16.17 -1.68 9.41
N GLU A 121 -17.26 -1.76 10.16
CA GLU A 121 -18.59 -1.37 9.70
C GLU A 121 -19.20 -0.35 10.66
N SER A 122 -20.01 0.57 10.13
CA SER A 122 -20.85 1.42 10.97
C SER A 122 -21.93 0.58 11.64
N GLU A 123 -22.54 1.08 12.73
CA GLU A 123 -23.55 0.34 13.49
C GLU A 123 -24.74 -0.10 12.64
N ASP A 124 -25.13 0.71 11.66
CA ASP A 124 -26.25 0.42 10.76
C ASP A 124 -25.82 -0.36 9.51
N GLY A 125 -24.53 -0.64 9.34
CA GLY A 125 -23.99 -1.32 8.16
C GLY A 125 -24.01 -0.49 6.89
N ALA A 126 -24.38 0.79 6.95
CA ALA A 126 -24.51 1.66 5.78
C ALA A 126 -23.15 2.07 5.20
N VAL A 127 -22.13 2.10 6.01
CA VAL A 127 -20.75 2.49 5.62
C VAL A 127 -19.80 1.45 6.17
N SER A 128 -18.85 1.01 5.35
CA SER A 128 -17.81 0.09 5.76
C SER A 128 -16.42 0.58 5.35
N VAL A 129 -15.43 0.18 6.12
CA VAL A 129 -14.03 0.36 5.78
C VAL A 129 -13.47 -1.00 5.39
N TYR A 130 -12.88 -1.06 4.20
CA TYR A 130 -12.24 -2.26 3.67
C TYR A 130 -10.74 -2.08 3.70
N SER A 131 -10.00 -3.16 3.87
CA SER A 131 -8.55 -3.09 3.94
C SER A 131 -7.88 -4.03 2.94
N LEU A 132 -6.77 -3.56 2.40
CA LEU A 132 -5.84 -4.36 1.63
C LEU A 132 -4.46 -4.17 2.24
N GLN A 133 -3.83 -5.26 2.67
CA GLN A 133 -2.50 -5.21 3.27
C GLN A 133 -1.45 -5.22 2.15
N LEU A 134 -0.51 -4.30 2.23
CA LEU A 134 0.57 -4.14 1.27
C LEU A 134 1.91 -4.44 1.93
N TYR A 135 2.78 -5.15 1.22
CA TYR A 135 4.10 -5.51 1.71
C TYR A 135 5.14 -5.06 0.69
N PHE A 136 6.09 -4.26 1.15
CA PHE A 136 7.19 -3.77 0.32
C PHE A 136 8.52 -4.30 0.88
N ASP A 137 9.18 -5.15 0.12
CA ASP A 137 10.51 -5.61 0.46
C ASP A 137 11.52 -4.60 -0.06
N ILE A 138 12.25 -3.97 0.85
CA ILE A 138 13.13 -2.85 0.56
C ILE A 138 14.54 -3.14 1.02
N ARG A 139 15.50 -2.95 0.12
CA ARG A 139 16.92 -3.05 0.42
C ARG A 139 17.51 -1.65 0.52
N LYS A 140 18.15 -1.36 1.63
CA LYS A 140 18.95 -0.15 1.76
C LYS A 140 20.42 -0.52 1.68
N GLU A 141 21.14 0.08 0.73
CA GLU A 141 22.58 -0.08 0.64
C GLU A 141 23.25 0.79 1.68
N GLY A 142 24.26 0.24 2.34
CA GLY A 142 25.05 0.98 3.29
C GLY A 142 26.05 1.91 2.59
N ARG A 143 26.75 2.69 3.40
CA ARG A 143 27.79 3.56 2.91
C ARG A 143 28.97 2.72 2.39
N ASN A 144 29.39 2.96 1.16
CA ASN A 144 30.57 2.31 0.62
C ASN A 144 31.81 3.05 1.15
N ILE A 145 32.52 2.42 2.07
CA ILE A 145 33.71 3.01 2.70
C ILE A 145 34.86 3.23 1.73
N TRP A 146 34.85 2.54 0.59
CA TRP A 146 35.89 2.69 -0.43
C TRP A 146 35.76 3.95 -1.27
N LYS A 147 34.65 4.65 -1.16
CA LYS A 147 34.35 5.88 -1.89
C LYS A 147 34.43 7.14 -1.04
N MET A 148 34.97 7.03 0.12
CA MET A 148 35.14 8.19 0.99
C MET A 148 36.30 9.07 0.52
#